data_b1b164d065d0df26b51cea47f66c0437
#
_entry.id   b1b164d065d0df26b51cea47f66c0437
#
_cell.length_a   1.000
_cell.length_b   1.000
_cell.length_c   1.000
_cell.angle_alpha   90.00
_cell.angle_beta   90.00
_cell.angle_gamma   90.00
#
_symmetry.space_group_name_H-M   'P 1'
#
loop_
_entity.id
_entity.type
_entity.pdbx_description
1 polymer ?
#
loop_
_entity_poly.entity_id
_entity_poly.type
_entity_poly.pdbx_seq_one_letter_code
_entity_poly.pdbx_strand_id
1 'polypeptide(L)'
;MYLYNSATHKKAEFTTHTPGHVEMYTCGPTVYHFAHIGNLRSYIMEDVLEKFLRYSGYSVNRVMNITDVGHLTSDADEGEDKMLKGAHREHKTVMEVAKYYTDAFFEDCRKLNIKRPDTVQPATGLIDDYIKIIIRLLDTGYAYFAGGNVYFDTSKLARYYVFNDHNEEDLAVGVREGVEEDTNKRNKNDFVLWFTKSKFEDQALKWDSPWGVGYPGWHIECSGISMKYNGEYLDLHCGGIDNAFPHHTNEIAQSESYLGHPWCPQWFHLAHLNTSTGKMSKSKGEFLTVSLLEEKGYDPLAYRFFCLQSHYRKALVFSWENLDNAAAAYSKLIAKIAALKPEDGAVDEAVLKEYKDKFLQQLGNDLNTSMGVTALYDALKAKTNDATKLAILDSFDQVLSLSLLEKAAALRDANAKAQSAKAAGGYTVTGEGDPAIDALVMQRYEAQKAKNFAEADRIRDELKAQGIEITDTKDGASWKRV
;
A
#
# COMPACT_ATOMS: atom_id res chain seq x y z
N MET A 1 13.52 -16.91 9.30
CA MET A 1 12.65 -16.42 8.22
C MET A 1 13.34 -16.58 6.88
N TYR A 2 12.61 -17.00 5.85
CA TYR A 2 13.13 -17.09 4.47
C TYR A 2 12.36 -16.09 3.60
N LEU A 3 13.07 -15.34 2.76
CA LEU A 3 12.50 -14.43 1.78
C LEU A 3 13.06 -14.69 0.39
N TYR A 4 12.23 -14.52 -0.62
CA TYR A 4 12.69 -14.48 -2.00
C TYR A 4 13.37 -13.15 -2.28
N ASN A 5 14.54 -13.21 -2.89
CA ASN A 5 15.32 -12.04 -3.26
C ASN A 5 15.29 -11.87 -4.79
N SER A 6 14.77 -10.76 -5.26
CA SER A 6 14.67 -10.49 -6.69
C SER A 6 16.00 -10.30 -7.38
N ALA A 7 17.05 -9.89 -6.65
CA ALA A 7 18.39 -9.72 -7.23
C ALA A 7 19.12 -11.05 -7.48
N THR A 8 18.80 -12.08 -6.67
CA THR A 8 19.43 -13.42 -6.79
C THR A 8 18.49 -14.46 -7.38
N HIS A 9 17.21 -14.13 -7.55
CA HIS A 9 16.13 -15.04 -7.97
C HIS A 9 16.01 -16.30 -7.09
N LYS A 10 16.41 -16.20 -5.81
CA LYS A 10 16.42 -17.32 -4.86
C LYS A 10 15.73 -16.94 -3.57
N LYS A 11 15.09 -17.93 -2.95
CA LYS A 11 14.63 -17.82 -1.57
C LYS A 11 15.79 -18.24 -0.66
N ALA A 12 16.16 -17.35 0.25
CA ALA A 12 17.24 -17.55 1.20
C ALA A 12 16.82 -17.11 2.61
N GLU A 13 17.60 -17.51 3.60
CA GLU A 13 17.43 -17.00 4.95
C GLU A 13 17.67 -15.50 5.00
N PHE A 14 16.74 -14.78 5.60
CA PHE A 14 16.85 -13.34 5.80
C PHE A 14 17.82 -13.06 6.94
N THR A 15 18.83 -12.27 6.65
CA THR A 15 19.85 -11.84 7.60
C THR A 15 19.96 -10.32 7.60
N THR A 16 20.38 -9.75 8.71
CA THR A 16 20.53 -8.29 8.87
C THR A 16 21.99 -7.95 9.20
N HIS A 17 22.40 -6.76 8.82
CA HIS A 17 23.74 -6.24 9.13
C HIS A 17 23.91 -6.11 10.65
N THR A 18 22.92 -5.53 11.33
CA THR A 18 22.87 -5.46 12.79
C THR A 18 21.96 -6.56 13.32
N PRO A 19 22.46 -7.51 14.13
CA PRO A 19 21.62 -8.59 14.66
C PRO A 19 20.39 -8.08 15.40
N GLY A 20 19.20 -8.59 15.03
CA GLY A 20 17.93 -8.23 15.66
C GLY A 20 17.38 -6.86 15.25
N HIS A 21 18.01 -6.16 14.31
CA HIS A 21 17.56 -4.89 13.77
C HIS A 21 17.48 -4.95 12.24
N VAL A 22 16.49 -4.25 11.66
CA VAL A 22 16.26 -4.17 10.21
C VAL A 22 16.20 -2.73 9.77
N GLU A 23 17.10 -2.33 8.89
CA GLU A 23 17.00 -1.11 8.11
C GLU A 23 16.17 -1.39 6.86
N MET A 24 14.95 -0.84 6.79
CA MET A 24 13.97 -1.10 5.72
C MET A 24 13.62 0.20 4.99
N TYR A 25 13.74 0.19 3.67
CA TYR A 25 13.30 1.28 2.81
C TYR A 25 12.14 0.85 1.92
N THR A 26 11.13 1.71 1.77
CA THR A 26 9.98 1.48 0.91
C THR A 26 9.76 2.70 0.02
N CYS A 27 9.71 2.50 -1.30
CA CYS A 27 9.41 3.59 -2.22
C CYS A 27 8.01 4.15 -1.96
N GLY A 28 7.94 5.46 -1.74
CA GLY A 28 6.69 6.17 -1.50
C GLY A 28 5.97 6.60 -2.78
N PRO A 29 4.80 7.23 -2.64
CA PRO A 29 4.02 7.68 -3.79
C PRO A 29 4.56 8.96 -4.41
N THR A 30 4.33 9.14 -5.72
CA THR A 30 4.39 10.45 -6.35
C THR A 30 3.05 11.16 -6.16
N VAL A 31 3.05 12.27 -5.42
CA VAL A 31 1.87 12.91 -4.83
C VAL A 31 1.24 13.98 -5.72
N TYR A 32 0.88 13.64 -6.96
CA TYR A 32 0.15 14.50 -7.90
C TYR A 32 -1.29 14.03 -8.15
N HIS A 33 -1.68 12.90 -7.59
CA HIS A 33 -3.00 12.29 -7.70
C HIS A 33 -3.22 11.29 -6.56
N PHE A 34 -4.47 10.89 -6.30
CA PHE A 34 -4.78 9.81 -5.36
C PHE A 34 -4.02 8.52 -5.71
N ALA A 35 -3.65 7.75 -4.71
CA ALA A 35 -3.19 6.39 -4.91
C ALA A 35 -4.36 5.50 -5.35
N HIS A 36 -4.16 4.68 -6.37
CA HIS A 36 -5.15 3.66 -6.71
C HIS A 36 -4.92 2.39 -5.88
N ILE A 37 -5.94 1.54 -5.79
CA ILE A 37 -5.86 0.31 -4.98
C ILE A 37 -4.70 -0.60 -5.37
N GLY A 38 -4.24 -0.58 -6.63
CA GLY A 38 -3.06 -1.32 -7.08
C GLY A 38 -1.77 -0.85 -6.41
N ASN A 39 -1.58 0.47 -6.21
CA ASN A 39 -0.46 0.99 -5.42
C ASN A 39 -0.60 0.57 -3.94
N LEU A 40 -1.82 0.69 -3.39
CA LEU A 40 -2.08 0.38 -1.98
C LEU A 40 -1.87 -1.10 -1.66
N ARG A 41 -2.02 -2.01 -2.63
CA ARG A 41 -1.63 -3.41 -2.44
C ARG A 41 -0.15 -3.56 -2.08
N SER A 42 0.74 -2.78 -2.70
CA SER A 42 2.16 -2.80 -2.37
C SER A 42 2.38 -2.38 -0.92
N TYR A 43 1.80 -1.25 -0.52
CA TYR A 43 1.92 -0.74 0.86
C TYR A 43 1.29 -1.68 1.90
N ILE A 44 0.20 -2.40 1.56
CA ILE A 44 -0.36 -3.45 2.43
C ILE A 44 0.66 -4.57 2.66
N MET A 45 1.32 -5.07 1.60
CA MET A 45 2.27 -6.17 1.74
C MET A 45 3.56 -5.76 2.43
N GLU A 46 4.04 -4.54 2.19
CA GLU A 46 5.19 -3.95 2.90
C GLU A 46 4.88 -3.76 4.40
N ASP A 47 3.65 -3.32 4.73
CA ASP A 47 3.17 -3.22 6.11
C ASP A 47 3.11 -4.58 6.81
N VAL A 48 2.61 -5.60 6.11
CA VAL A 48 2.60 -6.97 6.66
C VAL A 48 4.02 -7.49 6.87
N LEU A 49 4.95 -7.19 5.94
CA LEU A 49 6.36 -7.57 6.09
C LEU A 49 6.98 -6.88 7.32
N GLU A 50 6.81 -5.57 7.48
CA GLU A 50 7.29 -4.85 8.66
C GLU A 50 6.71 -5.44 9.95
N LYS A 51 5.39 -5.62 10.01
CA LYS A 51 4.71 -6.16 11.19
C LYS A 51 5.14 -7.59 11.49
N PHE A 52 5.36 -8.40 10.47
CA PHE A 52 5.87 -9.76 10.65
C PHE A 52 7.32 -9.77 11.16
N LEU A 53 8.19 -8.88 10.66
CA LEU A 53 9.54 -8.73 11.20
C LEU A 53 9.53 -8.35 12.67
N ARG A 54 8.70 -7.36 13.06
CA ARG A 54 8.51 -6.97 14.47
C ARG A 54 7.94 -8.11 15.32
N TYR A 55 6.94 -8.82 14.79
CA TYR A 55 6.35 -9.99 15.46
C TYR A 55 7.35 -11.14 15.65
N SER A 56 8.33 -11.25 14.74
CA SER A 56 9.44 -12.20 14.82
C SER A 56 10.58 -11.76 15.74
N GLY A 57 10.46 -10.62 16.41
CA GLY A 57 11.41 -10.11 17.40
C GLY A 57 12.43 -9.10 16.87
N TYR A 58 12.37 -8.69 15.62
CA TYR A 58 13.23 -7.62 15.10
C TYR A 58 12.72 -6.23 15.53
N SER A 59 13.63 -5.32 15.85
CA SER A 59 13.37 -3.89 15.73
C SER A 59 13.49 -3.49 14.25
N VAL A 60 12.63 -2.57 13.78
CA VAL A 60 12.63 -2.15 12.37
C VAL A 60 12.66 -0.63 12.31
N ASN A 61 13.56 -0.08 11.52
CA ASN A 61 13.55 1.33 11.11
C ASN A 61 13.04 1.40 9.67
N ARG A 62 11.75 1.69 9.48
CA ARG A 62 11.15 1.84 8.16
C ARG A 62 11.17 3.29 7.70
N VAL A 63 11.84 3.54 6.58
CA VAL A 63 11.92 4.84 5.91
C VAL A 63 11.14 4.81 4.61
N MET A 64 10.46 5.92 4.29
CA MET A 64 9.72 6.12 3.04
C MET A 64 9.93 7.54 2.53
N ASN A 65 10.15 7.68 1.22
CA ASN A 65 10.10 8.98 0.57
C ASN A 65 8.65 9.41 0.27
N ILE A 66 8.47 10.70 0.04
CA ILE A 66 7.34 11.26 -0.72
C ILE A 66 7.95 11.99 -1.91
N THR A 67 7.62 11.55 -3.12
CA THR A 67 8.07 12.21 -4.34
C THR A 67 7.17 13.42 -4.62
N ASP A 68 7.61 14.58 -4.13
CA ASP A 68 6.98 15.89 -4.28
C ASP A 68 7.73 16.81 -5.27
N VAL A 69 8.79 16.32 -5.87
CA VAL A 69 9.47 16.91 -7.03
C VAL A 69 8.71 16.52 -8.29
N GLY A 70 8.57 17.44 -9.23
CA GLY A 70 8.00 17.14 -10.55
C GLY A 70 8.95 16.26 -11.35
N HIS A 71 8.54 15.04 -11.63
CA HIS A 71 9.23 14.14 -12.55
C HIS A 71 8.46 14.01 -13.85
N LEU A 72 9.18 13.77 -14.92
CA LEU A 72 8.63 13.56 -16.25
C LEU A 72 7.71 12.32 -16.28
N THR A 73 6.75 12.29 -17.19
CA THR A 73 5.70 11.25 -17.23
C THR A 73 6.22 9.87 -17.61
N SER A 74 7.43 9.78 -18.13
CA SER A 74 8.09 8.54 -18.51
C SER A 74 9.27 8.23 -17.59
N ASP A 75 9.47 6.96 -17.27
CA ASP A 75 10.64 6.48 -16.51
C ASP A 75 11.96 6.59 -17.31
N ALA A 76 11.87 7.00 -18.59
CA ALA A 76 12.98 7.24 -19.51
C ALA A 76 13.36 8.74 -19.62
N ASP A 77 13.13 9.52 -18.57
CA ASP A 77 13.44 10.97 -18.50
C ASP A 77 12.74 11.84 -19.56
N GLU A 78 11.52 11.46 -19.97
CA GLU A 78 10.74 12.19 -20.98
C GLU A 78 9.29 12.44 -20.56
N GLY A 79 8.65 13.51 -21.08
CA GLY A 79 7.23 13.83 -20.87
C GLY A 79 7.01 15.08 -20.00
N GLU A 80 5.74 15.41 -19.74
CA GLU A 80 5.34 16.57 -18.90
C GLU A 80 5.63 16.34 -17.42
N ASP A 81 5.88 17.42 -16.68
CA ASP A 81 5.96 17.40 -15.21
C ASP A 81 4.62 16.94 -14.58
N LYS A 82 4.66 15.83 -13.88
CA LYS A 82 3.49 15.23 -13.22
C LYS A 82 2.89 16.16 -12.16
N MET A 83 3.73 16.88 -11.40
CA MET A 83 3.28 17.77 -10.34
C MET A 83 2.63 19.03 -10.92
N LEU A 84 3.20 19.61 -11.99
CA LEU A 84 2.65 20.77 -12.68
C LEU A 84 1.28 20.43 -13.31
N LYS A 85 1.16 19.25 -13.92
CA LYS A 85 -0.12 18.76 -14.44
C LYS A 85 -1.19 18.62 -13.35
N GLY A 86 -0.80 18.12 -12.18
CA GLY A 86 -1.66 18.09 -11.00
C GLY A 86 -2.09 19.49 -10.55
N ALA A 87 -1.13 20.41 -10.45
CA ALA A 87 -1.37 21.80 -10.02
C ALA A 87 -2.34 22.54 -10.96
N HIS A 88 -2.15 22.41 -12.28
CA HIS A 88 -3.06 23.00 -13.27
C HIS A 88 -4.48 22.42 -13.18
N ARG A 89 -4.61 21.10 -13.02
CA ARG A 89 -5.91 20.43 -12.87
C ARG A 89 -6.67 20.91 -11.63
N GLU A 90 -5.95 21.10 -10.51
CA GLU A 90 -6.55 21.47 -9.22
C GLU A 90 -6.63 22.98 -8.99
N HIS A 91 -6.08 23.81 -9.90
CA HIS A 91 -5.92 25.26 -9.71
C HIS A 91 -5.21 25.65 -8.40
N LYS A 92 -4.15 24.90 -8.05
CA LYS A 92 -3.36 25.04 -6.83
C LYS A 92 -1.86 25.15 -7.18
N THR A 93 -1.07 25.55 -6.21
CA THR A 93 0.39 25.46 -6.31
C THR A 93 0.84 23.99 -6.23
N VAL A 94 2.02 23.69 -6.78
CA VAL A 94 2.63 22.34 -6.72
C VAL A 94 2.75 21.84 -5.28
N MET A 95 3.14 22.70 -4.34
CA MET A 95 3.31 22.34 -2.93
C MET A 95 1.98 22.07 -2.22
N GLU A 96 0.92 22.81 -2.56
CA GLU A 96 -0.43 22.55 -2.04
C GLU A 96 -0.98 21.22 -2.57
N VAL A 97 -0.71 20.91 -3.83
CA VAL A 97 -1.08 19.61 -4.44
C VAL A 97 -0.33 18.47 -3.77
N ALA A 98 1.00 18.62 -3.59
CA ALA A 98 1.84 17.62 -2.92
C ALA A 98 1.34 17.34 -1.50
N LYS A 99 1.05 18.40 -0.73
CA LYS A 99 0.52 18.25 0.63
C LYS A 99 -0.85 17.55 0.63
N TYR A 100 -1.77 17.98 -0.22
CA TYR A 100 -3.12 17.43 -0.28
C TYR A 100 -3.11 15.92 -0.58
N TYR A 101 -2.36 15.49 -1.60
CA TYR A 101 -2.31 14.07 -1.96
C TYR A 101 -1.44 13.23 -1.00
N THR A 102 -0.47 13.84 -0.32
CA THR A 102 0.24 13.18 0.78
C THR A 102 -0.71 12.88 1.95
N ASP A 103 -1.52 13.88 2.36
CA ASP A 103 -2.50 13.70 3.43
C ASP A 103 -3.55 12.65 3.05
N ALA A 104 -4.06 12.70 1.81
CA ALA A 104 -5.00 11.71 1.28
C ALA A 104 -4.41 10.29 1.25
N PHE A 105 -3.15 10.14 0.84
CA PHE A 105 -2.47 8.86 0.84
C PHE A 105 -2.36 8.26 2.25
N PHE A 106 -1.97 9.06 3.24
CA PHE A 106 -1.89 8.55 4.62
C PHE A 106 -3.26 8.30 5.25
N GLU A 107 -4.30 9.01 4.83
CA GLU A 107 -5.67 8.68 5.25
C GLU A 107 -6.13 7.34 4.66
N ASP A 108 -5.85 7.06 3.40
CA ASP A 108 -6.10 5.75 2.79
C ASP A 108 -5.30 4.65 3.49
N CYS A 109 -4.03 4.91 3.84
CA CYS A 109 -3.21 3.98 4.62
C CYS A 109 -3.84 3.69 5.99
N ARG A 110 -4.36 4.72 6.68
CA ARG A 110 -5.04 4.57 7.97
C ARG A 110 -6.29 3.68 7.86
N LYS A 111 -7.11 3.91 6.84
CA LYS A 111 -8.31 3.10 6.57
C LYS A 111 -7.99 1.64 6.27
N LEU A 112 -6.83 1.38 5.71
CA LEU A 112 -6.32 0.04 5.40
C LEU A 112 -5.45 -0.57 6.52
N ASN A 113 -5.38 0.06 7.69
CA ASN A 113 -4.51 -0.36 8.80
C ASN A 113 -3.03 -0.50 8.42
N ILE A 114 -2.56 0.32 7.49
CA ILE A 114 -1.15 0.40 7.13
C ILE A 114 -0.45 1.33 8.12
N LYS A 115 0.55 0.82 8.82
CA LYS A 115 1.36 1.61 9.76
C LYS A 115 2.11 2.70 9.01
N ARG A 116 2.08 3.93 9.52
CA ARG A 116 2.94 5.00 9.01
C ARG A 116 4.42 4.61 9.22
N PRO A 117 5.29 4.76 8.22
CA PRO A 117 6.74 4.54 8.39
C PRO A 117 7.33 5.36 9.54
N ASP A 118 8.41 4.88 10.13
CA ASP A 118 9.07 5.57 11.25
C ASP A 118 9.65 6.92 10.80
N THR A 119 10.13 6.98 9.55
CA THR A 119 10.53 8.23 8.89
C THR A 119 9.83 8.36 7.53
N VAL A 120 9.23 9.52 7.29
CA VAL A 120 8.64 9.90 6.00
C VAL A 120 9.30 11.20 5.56
N GLN A 121 10.02 11.16 4.43
CA GLN A 121 10.81 12.28 3.95
C GLN A 121 10.35 12.75 2.57
N PRO A 122 9.83 14.00 2.43
CA PRO A 122 9.63 14.62 1.13
C PRO A 122 10.97 14.81 0.40
N ALA A 123 10.99 14.51 -0.90
CA ALA A 123 12.20 14.57 -1.71
C ALA A 123 12.77 15.98 -1.79
N THR A 124 11.92 17.02 -1.84
CA THR A 124 12.33 18.43 -1.85
C THR A 124 13.13 18.86 -0.62
N GLY A 125 13.05 18.10 0.48
CA GLY A 125 13.78 18.41 1.71
C GLY A 125 15.26 18.01 1.71
N LEU A 126 15.78 17.34 0.67
CA LEU A 126 17.15 16.80 0.64
C LEU A 126 17.98 17.22 -0.58
N ILE A 127 17.64 18.33 -1.22
CA ILE A 127 18.32 18.80 -2.44
C ILE A 127 19.84 18.93 -2.24
N ASP A 128 20.29 19.50 -1.14
CA ASP A 128 21.72 19.65 -0.83
C ASP A 128 22.45 18.32 -0.67
N ASP A 129 21.74 17.30 -0.15
CA ASP A 129 22.32 15.97 0.02
C ASP A 129 22.45 15.27 -1.35
N TYR A 130 21.47 15.43 -2.25
CA TYR A 130 21.59 14.93 -3.63
C TYR A 130 22.75 15.58 -4.37
N ILE A 131 22.92 16.91 -4.24
CA ILE A 131 24.06 17.62 -4.85
C ILE A 131 25.37 17.05 -4.34
N LYS A 132 25.53 16.78 -3.04
CA LYS A 132 26.75 16.17 -2.47
C LYS A 132 27.01 14.77 -3.06
N ILE A 133 25.97 13.96 -3.19
CA ILE A 133 26.11 12.63 -3.80
C ILE A 133 26.58 12.75 -5.26
N ILE A 134 25.99 13.64 -6.04
CA ILE A 134 26.34 13.86 -7.44
C ILE A 134 27.78 14.37 -7.57
N ILE A 135 28.22 15.32 -6.72
CA ILE A 135 29.60 15.80 -6.71
C ILE A 135 30.57 14.63 -6.53
N ARG A 136 30.33 13.78 -5.52
CA ARG A 136 31.18 12.62 -5.27
C ARG A 136 31.19 11.63 -6.46
N LEU A 137 30.04 11.38 -7.11
CA LEU A 137 29.98 10.54 -8.29
C LEU A 137 30.76 11.12 -9.48
N LEU A 138 30.77 12.46 -9.64
CA LEU A 138 31.60 13.16 -10.62
C LEU A 138 33.09 13.03 -10.30
N ASP A 139 33.49 13.28 -9.04
CA ASP A 139 34.87 13.20 -8.57
C ASP A 139 35.46 11.79 -8.70
N THR A 140 34.63 10.78 -8.51
CA THR A 140 35.03 9.37 -8.62
C THR A 140 34.91 8.81 -10.05
N GLY A 141 34.41 9.60 -11.00
CA GLY A 141 34.32 9.24 -12.42
C GLY A 141 33.14 8.35 -12.78
N TYR A 142 32.15 8.16 -11.89
CA TYR A 142 30.89 7.47 -12.19
C TYR A 142 29.85 8.38 -12.83
N ALA A 143 30.06 9.69 -12.82
CA ALA A 143 29.16 10.65 -13.47
C ALA A 143 29.94 11.58 -14.40
N TYR A 144 29.22 12.23 -15.31
CA TYR A 144 29.77 13.23 -16.24
C TYR A 144 28.76 14.31 -16.57
N PHE A 145 29.25 15.48 -16.95
CA PHE A 145 28.45 16.60 -17.40
C PHE A 145 28.44 16.66 -18.94
N ALA A 146 27.26 16.71 -19.53
CA ALA A 146 27.10 16.84 -20.98
C ALA A 146 25.76 17.53 -21.31
N GLY A 147 25.74 18.33 -22.37
CA GLY A 147 24.52 18.98 -22.87
C GLY A 147 23.82 19.92 -21.89
N GLY A 148 24.42 20.21 -20.73
CA GLY A 148 23.82 20.98 -19.64
C GLY A 148 23.25 20.11 -18.49
N ASN A 149 23.32 18.79 -18.58
CA ASN A 149 22.83 17.87 -17.53
C ASN A 149 23.98 17.05 -16.95
N VAL A 150 23.77 16.49 -15.75
CA VAL A 150 24.69 15.53 -15.14
C VAL A 150 24.11 14.12 -15.32
N TYR A 151 24.88 13.23 -15.88
CA TYR A 151 24.51 11.84 -16.15
C TYR A 151 25.35 10.87 -15.33
N PHE A 152 24.75 9.75 -14.97
CA PHE A 152 25.45 8.57 -14.46
C PHE A 152 26.00 7.77 -15.65
N ASP A 153 27.28 7.37 -15.61
CA ASP A 153 27.97 6.57 -16.63
C ASP A 153 27.85 5.07 -16.29
N THR A 154 26.86 4.41 -16.87
CA THR A 154 26.58 2.99 -16.61
C THR A 154 27.70 2.06 -17.09
N SER A 155 28.56 2.51 -18.03
CA SER A 155 29.71 1.72 -18.49
C SER A 155 30.80 1.51 -17.44
N LYS A 156 30.76 2.27 -16.34
CA LYS A 156 31.69 2.12 -15.21
C LYS A 156 31.35 0.96 -14.28
N LEU A 157 30.14 0.40 -14.40
CA LEU A 157 29.68 -0.70 -13.57
C LEU A 157 30.08 -2.05 -14.18
N ALA A 158 30.57 -2.95 -13.34
CA ALA A 158 30.85 -4.33 -13.76
C ALA A 158 29.56 -5.08 -14.14
N ARG A 159 28.43 -4.74 -13.50
CA ARG A 159 27.11 -5.29 -13.79
C ARG A 159 26.06 -4.19 -13.55
N TYR A 160 25.32 -3.82 -14.58
CA TYR A 160 24.22 -2.86 -14.47
C TYR A 160 22.87 -3.56 -14.27
N TYR A 161 22.54 -4.57 -15.07
CA TYR A 161 21.28 -5.30 -14.99
C TYR A 161 21.29 -6.32 -13.84
N VAL A 162 20.86 -5.87 -12.65
CA VAL A 162 20.92 -6.70 -11.44
C VAL A 162 19.73 -7.66 -11.36
N PHE A 163 18.53 -7.21 -11.76
CA PHE A 163 17.29 -7.95 -11.58
C PHE A 163 16.86 -8.80 -12.79
N ASN A 164 17.49 -8.60 -13.96
CA ASN A 164 17.16 -9.30 -15.18
C ASN A 164 18.36 -10.06 -15.69
N ASP A 165 18.16 -11.33 -16.08
CA ASP A 165 19.16 -12.13 -16.82
C ASP A 165 19.18 -11.78 -18.32
N HIS A 166 18.44 -10.72 -18.73
CA HIS A 166 18.30 -10.32 -20.14
C HIS A 166 19.53 -9.60 -20.65
N ASN A 167 19.95 -9.95 -21.87
CA ASN A 167 20.92 -9.22 -22.66
C ASN A 167 20.32 -7.87 -23.08
N GLU A 168 21.19 -6.90 -23.41
CA GLU A 168 20.81 -5.56 -23.92
C GLU A 168 19.78 -5.59 -25.07
N GLU A 169 19.78 -6.65 -25.86
CA GLU A 169 18.86 -6.85 -27.02
C GLU A 169 17.41 -7.10 -26.58
N ASP A 170 17.18 -7.79 -25.45
CA ASP A 170 15.83 -8.10 -24.97
C ASP A 170 15.14 -6.87 -24.35
N LEU A 171 15.91 -5.92 -23.83
CA LEU A 171 15.41 -4.66 -23.26
C LEU A 171 15.08 -3.62 -24.33
N ALA A 172 15.66 -3.75 -25.53
CA ALA A 172 15.30 -2.92 -26.69
C ALA A 172 13.82 -3.13 -27.12
N VAL A 173 13.22 -4.28 -26.82
CA VAL A 173 11.80 -4.57 -27.09
C VAL A 173 10.85 -3.81 -26.14
N GLY A 174 11.33 -3.34 -24.99
CA GLY A 174 10.57 -2.52 -24.02
C GLY A 174 10.66 -1.02 -24.24
N VAL A 175 11.50 -0.54 -25.16
CA VAL A 175 11.60 0.87 -25.53
C VAL A 175 10.34 1.24 -26.31
N ARG A 176 9.48 2.09 -25.72
CA ARG A 176 8.28 2.60 -26.39
C ARG A 176 8.67 3.27 -27.69
N GLU A 177 8.00 2.89 -28.81
CA GLU A 177 8.07 3.60 -30.07
C GLU A 177 7.81 5.09 -29.83
N GLY A 178 8.76 5.95 -30.24
CA GLY A 178 8.62 7.40 -30.16
C GLY A 178 9.53 8.11 -29.14
N VAL A 179 10.43 7.40 -28.44
CA VAL A 179 11.45 8.01 -27.57
C VAL A 179 12.59 8.52 -28.45
N GLU A 180 12.79 9.84 -28.51
CA GLU A 180 13.96 10.42 -29.19
C GLU A 180 15.21 10.14 -28.35
N GLU A 181 16.26 9.62 -28.99
CA GLU A 181 17.57 9.38 -28.36
C GLU A 181 18.19 10.68 -27.84
N ASP A 182 18.53 10.71 -26.54
CA ASP A 182 19.32 11.80 -25.96
C ASP A 182 20.78 11.66 -26.40
N THR A 183 21.16 12.44 -27.40
CA THR A 183 22.49 12.43 -28.02
C THR A 183 23.61 12.89 -27.07
N ASN A 184 23.31 13.42 -25.89
CA ASN A 184 24.28 13.78 -24.87
C ASN A 184 24.73 12.59 -24.03
N LYS A 185 23.97 11.49 -24.01
CA LYS A 185 24.33 10.25 -23.33
C LYS A 185 25.52 9.58 -23.99
N ARG A 186 26.50 9.13 -23.21
CA ARG A 186 27.63 8.31 -23.70
C ARG A 186 27.20 6.89 -23.99
N ASN A 187 26.29 6.34 -23.16
CA ASN A 187 25.75 5.02 -23.30
C ASN A 187 24.22 5.09 -23.25
N LYS A 188 23.54 4.21 -23.97
CA LYS A 188 22.07 4.18 -24.05
C LYS A 188 21.38 4.12 -22.68
N ASN A 189 21.99 3.41 -21.74
CA ASN A 189 21.43 3.19 -20.41
C ASN A 189 21.82 4.26 -19.38
N ASP A 190 22.64 5.25 -19.76
CA ASP A 190 22.96 6.36 -18.86
C ASP A 190 21.69 7.12 -18.49
N PHE A 191 21.62 7.59 -17.27
CA PHE A 191 20.44 8.28 -16.76
C PHE A 191 20.82 9.58 -16.07
N VAL A 192 19.88 10.51 -16.03
CA VAL A 192 20.14 11.86 -15.53
C VAL A 192 20.13 11.87 -14.02
N LEU A 193 21.17 12.46 -13.42
CA LEU A 193 21.27 12.71 -11.98
C LEU A 193 20.79 14.13 -11.63
N TRP A 194 21.04 15.10 -12.53
CA TRP A 194 20.61 16.49 -12.37
C TRP A 194 20.28 17.11 -13.71
N PHE A 195 19.08 17.65 -13.83
CA PHE A 195 18.59 18.35 -15.01
C PHE A 195 18.82 19.85 -14.85
N THR A 196 19.57 20.49 -15.76
CA THR A 196 19.56 21.95 -15.93
C THR A 196 18.90 22.34 -17.25
N LYS A 197 18.85 21.43 -18.20
CA LYS A 197 18.13 21.56 -19.47
C LYS A 197 17.20 20.37 -19.64
N SER A 198 15.94 20.65 -19.83
CA SER A 198 14.91 19.69 -20.19
C SER A 198 14.24 20.15 -21.48
N LYS A 199 13.73 19.24 -22.28
CA LYS A 199 12.87 19.56 -23.43
C LYS A 199 11.59 20.31 -23.00
N PHE A 200 11.25 20.22 -21.72
CA PHE A 200 10.10 20.84 -21.09
C PHE A 200 10.59 21.95 -20.17
N GLU A 201 10.46 23.19 -20.62
CA GLU A 201 10.90 24.38 -19.85
C GLU A 201 10.07 24.65 -18.59
N ASP A 202 8.91 23.99 -18.45
CA ASP A 202 7.87 24.28 -17.47
C ASP A 202 8.02 23.52 -16.15
N GLN A 203 9.22 23.02 -15.79
CA GLN A 203 9.45 22.42 -14.47
C GLN A 203 9.16 23.43 -13.37
N ALA A 204 8.20 23.10 -12.47
CA ALA A 204 7.68 24.03 -11.46
C ALA A 204 8.70 24.31 -10.33
N LEU A 205 9.50 23.32 -9.96
CA LEU A 205 10.47 23.42 -8.86
C LEU A 205 11.87 23.24 -9.38
N LYS A 206 12.72 24.26 -9.13
CA LYS A 206 14.13 24.28 -9.52
C LYS A 206 14.97 24.84 -8.38
N TRP A 207 16.20 24.38 -8.27
CA TRP A 207 17.17 24.79 -7.24
C TRP A 207 18.52 25.15 -7.86
N ASP A 208 19.26 26.00 -7.16
CA ASP A 208 20.64 26.29 -7.52
C ASP A 208 21.52 25.06 -7.32
N SER A 209 22.46 24.85 -8.22
CA SER A 209 23.47 23.79 -8.12
C SER A 209 24.79 24.23 -8.76
N PRO A 210 25.91 23.52 -8.52
CA PRO A 210 27.19 23.81 -9.18
C PRO A 210 27.14 23.74 -10.72
N TRP A 211 26.13 23.09 -11.28
CA TRP A 211 25.93 22.88 -12.71
C TRP A 211 24.92 23.86 -13.33
N GLY A 212 24.28 24.66 -12.50
CA GLY A 212 23.23 25.61 -12.87
C GLY A 212 21.91 25.35 -12.15
N VAL A 213 20.93 26.22 -12.41
CA VAL A 213 19.57 26.07 -11.86
C VAL A 213 18.88 24.86 -12.50
N GLY A 214 18.37 23.96 -11.66
CA GLY A 214 17.81 22.70 -12.15
C GLY A 214 17.10 21.89 -11.09
N TYR A 215 16.95 20.59 -11.32
CA TYR A 215 16.26 19.67 -10.41
C TYR A 215 16.88 18.26 -10.48
N PRO A 216 16.74 17.46 -9.40
CA PRO A 216 17.28 16.10 -9.36
C PRO A 216 16.58 15.16 -10.30
N GLY A 217 17.29 14.14 -10.78
CA GLY A 217 16.69 12.96 -11.39
C GLY A 217 15.87 12.16 -10.38
N TRP A 218 14.96 11.33 -10.86
CA TRP A 218 14.02 10.61 -9.98
C TRP A 218 14.70 9.61 -9.04
N HIS A 219 15.72 8.91 -9.52
CA HIS A 219 16.30 7.79 -8.78
C HIS A 219 17.17 8.21 -7.60
N ILE A 220 17.73 9.43 -7.64
CA ILE A 220 18.63 9.91 -6.58
C ILE A 220 17.88 10.27 -5.29
N GLU A 221 16.58 10.50 -5.38
CA GLU A 221 15.74 10.77 -4.20
C GLU A 221 15.78 9.59 -3.23
N CYS A 222 15.44 8.39 -3.72
CA CYS A 222 15.41 7.18 -2.92
C CYS A 222 16.80 6.80 -2.42
N SER A 223 17.84 6.88 -3.26
CA SER A 223 19.23 6.67 -2.82
C SER A 223 19.64 7.63 -1.70
N GLY A 224 19.39 8.93 -1.86
CA GLY A 224 19.79 9.95 -0.88
C GLY A 224 19.01 9.84 0.42
N ILE A 225 17.69 9.64 0.35
CA ILE A 225 16.82 9.52 1.54
C ILE A 225 17.18 8.25 2.33
N SER A 226 17.32 7.12 1.64
CA SER A 226 17.65 5.86 2.30
C SER A 226 19.03 5.91 2.96
N MET A 227 20.07 6.36 2.26
CA MET A 227 21.41 6.49 2.84
C MET A 227 21.44 7.46 4.04
N LYS A 228 20.62 8.50 4.04
CA LYS A 228 20.55 9.46 5.14
C LYS A 228 19.90 8.90 6.40
N TYR A 229 18.81 8.15 6.26
CA TYR A 229 17.97 7.73 7.39
C TYR A 229 18.11 6.25 7.76
N ASN A 230 18.53 5.39 6.81
CA ASN A 230 18.87 3.99 7.06
C ASN A 230 20.39 3.75 7.13
N GLY A 231 21.23 4.74 6.76
CA GLY A 231 22.67 4.60 6.76
C GLY A 231 23.25 3.90 5.54
N GLU A 232 24.51 3.50 5.65
CA GLU A 232 25.30 2.94 4.55
C GLU A 232 24.98 1.47 4.23
N TYR A 233 24.29 0.78 5.14
CA TYR A 233 23.94 -0.63 5.05
C TYR A 233 22.44 -0.81 5.21
N LEU A 234 21.75 -0.82 4.09
CA LEU A 234 20.33 -1.12 4.05
C LEU A 234 20.14 -2.64 4.06
N ASP A 235 19.25 -3.17 4.93
CA ASP A 235 18.99 -4.61 4.97
C ASP A 235 17.94 -5.04 3.94
N LEU A 236 16.93 -4.22 3.69
CA LEU A 236 15.74 -4.58 2.92
C LEU A 236 15.18 -3.39 2.15
N HIS A 237 15.08 -3.53 0.83
CA HIS A 237 14.43 -2.55 -0.05
C HIS A 237 13.17 -3.14 -0.68
N CYS A 238 12.05 -2.41 -0.63
CA CYS A 238 10.75 -2.87 -1.10
C CYS A 238 10.18 -1.95 -2.20
N GLY A 239 9.43 -2.55 -3.13
CA GLY A 239 8.67 -1.81 -4.13
C GLY A 239 7.87 -2.73 -5.06
N GLY A 240 7.16 -2.14 -6.04
CA GLY A 240 6.52 -2.90 -7.11
C GLY A 240 7.53 -3.56 -8.05
N ILE A 241 7.13 -4.60 -8.75
CA ILE A 241 8.01 -5.28 -9.71
C ILE A 241 8.45 -4.35 -10.86
N ASP A 242 7.67 -3.33 -11.17
CA ASP A 242 8.01 -2.29 -12.14
C ASP A 242 9.11 -1.35 -11.65
N ASN A 243 9.36 -1.25 -10.36
CA ASN A 243 10.50 -0.50 -9.82
C ASN A 243 11.84 -1.23 -10.01
N ALA A 244 11.84 -2.55 -10.22
CA ALA A 244 13.08 -3.31 -10.39
C ALA A 244 13.97 -2.72 -11.49
N PHE A 245 13.35 -2.34 -12.62
CA PHE A 245 14.02 -1.65 -13.73
C PHE A 245 13.11 -0.54 -14.29
N PRO A 246 13.64 0.68 -14.51
CA PRO A 246 15.05 1.10 -14.24
C PRO A 246 15.29 1.59 -12.80
N HIS A 247 14.25 1.83 -11.97
CA HIS A 247 14.35 2.62 -10.73
C HIS A 247 15.33 2.02 -9.71
N HIS A 248 15.08 0.82 -9.19
CA HIS A 248 15.96 0.18 -8.20
C HIS A 248 17.34 -0.18 -8.78
N THR A 249 17.40 -0.52 -10.09
CA THR A 249 18.68 -0.72 -10.78
C THR A 249 19.53 0.54 -10.73
N ASN A 250 18.94 1.71 -10.97
CA ASN A 250 19.63 3.00 -10.92
C ASN A 250 19.96 3.41 -9.48
N GLU A 251 19.13 3.07 -8.51
CA GLU A 251 19.46 3.28 -7.09
C GLU A 251 20.68 2.48 -6.65
N ILE A 252 20.78 1.21 -7.05
CA ILE A 252 21.97 0.37 -6.80
C ILE A 252 23.21 1.03 -7.43
N ALA A 253 23.10 1.43 -8.69
CA ALA A 253 24.18 2.10 -9.41
C ALA A 253 24.69 3.34 -8.66
N GLN A 254 23.79 4.21 -8.22
CA GLN A 254 24.12 5.44 -7.48
C GLN A 254 24.69 5.14 -6.10
N SER A 255 23.99 4.33 -5.32
CA SER A 255 24.34 4.09 -3.92
C SER A 255 25.65 3.33 -3.77
N GLU A 256 25.85 2.23 -4.51
CA GLU A 256 27.09 1.43 -4.40
C GLU A 256 28.31 2.18 -4.97
N SER A 257 28.12 2.98 -6.04
CA SER A 257 29.20 3.83 -6.57
C SER A 257 29.57 4.97 -5.61
N TYR A 258 28.60 5.52 -4.90
CA TYR A 258 28.82 6.55 -3.89
C TYR A 258 29.51 5.98 -2.65
N LEU A 259 29.03 4.83 -2.15
CA LEU A 259 29.54 4.19 -0.92
C LEU A 259 30.86 3.46 -1.14
N GLY A 260 31.06 2.85 -2.31
CA GLY A 260 32.22 2.02 -2.63
C GLY A 260 32.12 0.58 -2.12
N HIS A 261 30.91 0.15 -1.72
CA HIS A 261 30.62 -1.21 -1.26
C HIS A 261 29.15 -1.59 -1.58
N PRO A 262 28.77 -2.88 -1.54
CA PRO A 262 27.38 -3.30 -1.70
C PRO A 262 26.47 -2.65 -0.67
N TRP A 263 25.30 -2.18 -1.12
CA TRP A 263 24.39 -1.35 -0.33
C TRP A 263 23.24 -2.12 0.30
N CYS A 264 22.46 -2.85 -0.52
CA CYS A 264 21.26 -3.56 -0.07
C CYS A 264 21.29 -5.03 -0.53
N PRO A 265 21.35 -6.00 0.42
CA PRO A 265 21.42 -7.42 0.08
C PRO A 265 20.06 -8.04 -0.26
N GLN A 266 18.93 -7.49 0.21
CA GLN A 266 17.60 -8.09 0.05
C GLN A 266 16.63 -7.14 -0.67
N TRP A 267 16.10 -7.61 -1.80
CA TRP A 267 15.16 -6.89 -2.65
C TRP A 267 13.80 -7.58 -2.68
N PHE A 268 12.77 -6.88 -2.23
CA PHE A 268 11.42 -7.39 -2.10
C PHE A 268 10.50 -6.71 -3.13
N HIS A 269 10.15 -7.43 -4.20
CA HIS A 269 9.30 -6.92 -5.27
C HIS A 269 7.93 -7.59 -5.28
N LEU A 270 6.89 -6.76 -5.39
CA LEU A 270 5.50 -7.21 -5.45
C LEU A 270 5.00 -7.27 -6.90
N ALA A 271 4.28 -8.34 -7.22
CA ALA A 271 3.61 -8.46 -8.50
C ALA A 271 2.40 -7.50 -8.58
N HIS A 272 2.02 -7.13 -9.81
CA HIS A 272 0.95 -6.18 -10.06
C HIS A 272 -0.43 -6.64 -9.57
N LEU A 273 -1.28 -5.67 -9.25
CA LEU A 273 -2.73 -5.82 -9.26
C LEU A 273 -3.21 -5.53 -10.69
N ASN A 274 -3.80 -6.53 -11.32
CA ASN A 274 -4.37 -6.44 -12.66
C ASN A 274 -5.89 -6.29 -12.58
N THR A 275 -6.49 -5.74 -13.62
CA THR A 275 -7.92 -5.85 -13.90
C THR A 275 -8.14 -6.91 -14.98
N SER A 276 -9.39 -7.25 -15.27
CA SER A 276 -9.74 -8.17 -16.39
C SER A 276 -9.22 -7.68 -17.75
N THR A 277 -8.91 -6.38 -17.89
CA THR A 277 -8.35 -5.75 -19.10
C THR A 277 -6.84 -5.55 -19.06
N GLY A 278 -6.15 -6.07 -18.04
CA GLY A 278 -4.69 -5.98 -17.87
C GLY A 278 -4.25 -5.11 -16.68
N LYS A 279 -3.04 -4.53 -16.75
CA LYS A 279 -2.50 -3.65 -15.70
C LYS A 279 -3.42 -2.44 -15.48
N MET A 280 -3.77 -2.19 -14.23
CA MET A 280 -4.54 -0.99 -13.85
C MET A 280 -3.73 0.26 -14.21
N SER A 281 -4.33 1.16 -14.98
CA SER A 281 -3.69 2.42 -15.34
C SER A 281 -4.70 3.57 -15.29
N LYS A 282 -4.22 4.77 -14.96
CA LYS A 282 -5.02 5.99 -14.85
C LYS A 282 -5.78 6.37 -16.14
N SER A 283 -5.40 5.82 -17.29
CA SER A 283 -5.94 6.17 -18.61
C SER A 283 -6.93 5.15 -19.18
N LYS A 284 -7.14 4.00 -18.53
CA LYS A 284 -7.91 2.88 -19.10
C LYS A 284 -9.00 2.35 -18.16
N GLY A 285 -9.97 3.19 -17.79
CA GLY A 285 -11.13 2.73 -17.05
C GLY A 285 -11.37 3.48 -15.72
N GLU A 286 -12.22 2.91 -14.85
CA GLU A 286 -12.57 3.48 -13.56
C GLU A 286 -11.32 3.58 -12.67
N PHE A 287 -11.07 4.77 -12.11
CA PHE A 287 -9.93 5.01 -11.23
C PHE A 287 -10.25 4.52 -9.81
N LEU A 288 -9.86 3.29 -9.52
CA LEU A 288 -10.22 2.58 -8.29
C LEU A 288 -9.41 3.12 -7.09
N THR A 289 -10.08 3.85 -6.20
CA THR A 289 -9.53 4.39 -4.94
C THR A 289 -10.20 3.74 -3.74
N VAL A 290 -9.66 3.96 -2.53
CA VAL A 290 -10.31 3.53 -1.28
C VAL A 290 -11.65 4.26 -1.12
N SER A 291 -11.72 5.55 -1.43
CA SER A 291 -12.98 6.32 -1.36
C SER A 291 -14.06 5.71 -2.25
N LEU A 292 -13.72 5.26 -3.47
CA LEU A 292 -14.68 4.59 -4.34
C LEU A 292 -15.16 3.25 -3.76
N LEU A 293 -14.28 2.49 -3.07
CA LEU A 293 -14.70 1.28 -2.38
C LEU A 293 -15.72 1.61 -1.27
N GLU A 294 -15.46 2.65 -0.48
CA GLU A 294 -16.38 3.12 0.57
C GLU A 294 -17.71 3.61 -0.01
N GLU A 295 -17.69 4.40 -1.10
CA GLU A 295 -18.89 4.86 -1.81
C GLU A 295 -19.76 3.70 -2.31
N LYS A 296 -19.14 2.57 -2.67
CA LYS A 296 -19.84 1.34 -3.06
C LYS A 296 -20.21 0.46 -1.86
N GLY A 297 -20.00 0.92 -0.62
CA GLY A 297 -20.40 0.21 0.61
C GLY A 297 -19.38 -0.82 1.11
N TYR A 298 -18.18 -0.89 0.53
CA TYR A 298 -17.17 -1.82 1.03
C TYR A 298 -16.41 -1.26 2.22
N ASP A 299 -16.21 -2.11 3.22
CA ASP A 299 -15.21 -1.86 4.26
C ASP A 299 -13.80 -1.89 3.64
N PRO A 300 -12.95 -0.87 3.83
CA PRO A 300 -11.57 -0.89 3.34
C PRO A 300 -10.78 -2.13 3.77
N LEU A 301 -11.06 -2.69 4.95
CA LEU A 301 -10.39 -3.89 5.42
C LEU A 301 -10.82 -5.16 4.67
N ALA A 302 -11.97 -5.16 3.99
CA ALA A 302 -12.32 -6.22 3.05
C ALA A 302 -11.37 -6.23 1.85
N TYR A 303 -10.92 -5.06 1.37
CA TYR A 303 -9.88 -4.97 0.36
C TYR A 303 -8.51 -5.42 0.88
N ARG A 304 -8.15 -5.04 2.12
CA ARG A 304 -6.94 -5.58 2.75
C ARG A 304 -7.00 -7.11 2.83
N PHE A 305 -8.12 -7.67 3.27
CA PHE A 305 -8.33 -9.12 3.33
C PHE A 305 -8.23 -9.78 1.95
N PHE A 306 -8.81 -9.16 0.90
CA PHE A 306 -8.65 -9.60 -0.49
C PHE A 306 -7.18 -9.69 -0.91
N CYS A 307 -6.37 -8.68 -0.60
CA CYS A 307 -4.94 -8.69 -0.90
C CYS A 307 -4.20 -9.81 -0.19
N LEU A 308 -4.51 -10.08 1.08
CA LEU A 308 -3.84 -11.10 1.90
C LEU A 308 -4.12 -12.54 1.44
N GLN A 309 -5.20 -12.77 0.69
CA GLN A 309 -5.53 -14.09 0.17
C GLN A 309 -4.59 -14.58 -0.94
N SER A 310 -3.77 -13.70 -1.49
CA SER A 310 -2.81 -14.02 -2.56
C SER A 310 -1.37 -13.76 -2.12
N HIS A 311 -0.47 -14.62 -2.55
CA HIS A 311 0.97 -14.41 -2.33
C HIS A 311 1.45 -13.14 -3.06
N TYR A 312 2.32 -12.34 -2.43
CA TYR A 312 2.79 -11.06 -2.96
C TYR A 312 3.47 -11.16 -4.34
N ARG A 313 4.17 -12.28 -4.63
CA ARG A 313 4.83 -12.53 -5.93
C ARG A 313 3.88 -12.99 -7.04
N LYS A 314 2.61 -13.22 -6.75
CA LYS A 314 1.61 -13.58 -7.76
C LYS A 314 0.82 -12.34 -8.16
N ALA A 315 0.62 -12.17 -9.46
CA ALA A 315 -0.33 -11.19 -9.95
C ALA A 315 -1.72 -11.47 -9.36
N LEU A 316 -2.37 -10.42 -8.86
CA LEU A 316 -3.72 -10.51 -8.32
C LEU A 316 -4.67 -9.83 -9.29
N VAL A 317 -5.79 -10.48 -9.61
CA VAL A 317 -6.79 -9.92 -10.51
C VAL A 317 -7.93 -9.32 -9.69
N PHE A 318 -8.11 -8.02 -9.80
CA PHE A 318 -9.24 -7.30 -9.24
C PHE A 318 -10.46 -7.42 -10.17
N SER A 319 -11.58 -7.75 -9.58
CA SER A 319 -12.92 -7.54 -10.12
C SER A 319 -13.85 -7.25 -8.94
N TRP A 320 -14.98 -6.59 -9.21
CA TRP A 320 -15.98 -6.37 -8.17
C TRP A 320 -16.47 -7.69 -7.58
N GLU A 321 -16.68 -8.71 -8.40
CA GLU A 321 -17.05 -10.05 -7.96
C GLU A 321 -16.01 -10.67 -6.99
N ASN A 322 -14.72 -10.54 -7.30
CA ASN A 322 -13.65 -11.03 -6.41
C ASN A 322 -13.62 -10.27 -5.09
N LEU A 323 -13.88 -8.97 -5.11
CA LEU A 323 -13.99 -8.16 -3.90
C LEU A 323 -15.24 -8.53 -3.09
N ASP A 324 -16.40 -8.75 -3.73
CA ASP A 324 -17.63 -9.23 -3.08
C ASP A 324 -17.40 -10.56 -2.34
N ASN A 325 -16.72 -11.49 -3.00
CA ASN A 325 -16.37 -12.79 -2.41
C ASN A 325 -15.46 -12.62 -1.17
N ALA A 326 -14.47 -11.72 -1.25
CA ALA A 326 -13.56 -11.43 -0.15
C ALA A 326 -14.30 -10.70 0.99
N ALA A 327 -15.16 -9.73 0.70
CA ALA A 327 -15.96 -9.01 1.68
C ALA A 327 -16.93 -9.95 2.41
N ALA A 328 -17.60 -10.82 1.69
CA ALA A 328 -18.48 -11.84 2.28
C ALA A 328 -17.70 -12.83 3.17
N ALA A 329 -16.50 -13.24 2.75
CA ALA A 329 -15.64 -14.12 3.55
C ALA A 329 -15.13 -13.43 4.81
N TYR A 330 -14.73 -12.16 4.71
CA TYR A 330 -14.31 -11.33 5.82
C TYR A 330 -15.44 -11.12 6.84
N SER A 331 -16.63 -10.74 6.38
CA SER A 331 -17.81 -10.60 7.25
C SER A 331 -18.17 -11.91 7.96
N LYS A 332 -18.12 -13.05 7.27
CA LYS A 332 -18.33 -14.38 7.89
C LYS A 332 -17.26 -14.71 8.93
N LEU A 333 -16.01 -14.31 8.69
CA LEU A 333 -14.91 -14.48 9.67
C LEU A 333 -15.22 -13.66 10.95
N ILE A 334 -15.55 -12.38 10.81
CA ILE A 334 -15.93 -11.52 11.92
C ILE A 334 -17.13 -12.09 12.70
N ALA A 335 -18.16 -12.57 12.00
CA ALA A 335 -19.33 -13.19 12.65
C ALA A 335 -18.98 -14.44 13.46
N LYS A 336 -18.06 -15.29 12.96
CA LYS A 336 -17.58 -16.45 13.71
C LYS A 336 -16.80 -16.05 14.96
N ILE A 337 -15.96 -15.01 14.89
CA ILE A 337 -15.22 -14.50 16.02
C ILE A 337 -16.18 -13.85 17.02
N ALA A 338 -17.19 -13.13 16.55
CA ALA A 338 -18.22 -12.52 17.41
C ALA A 338 -19.06 -13.56 18.19
N ALA A 339 -19.16 -14.78 17.68
CA ALA A 339 -19.86 -15.87 18.38
C ALA A 339 -19.05 -16.52 19.51
N LEU A 340 -17.73 -16.27 19.58
CA LEU A 340 -16.88 -16.77 20.68
C LEU A 340 -17.19 -16.01 21.98
N LYS A 341 -17.03 -16.68 23.12
CA LYS A 341 -17.28 -16.14 24.46
C LYS A 341 -15.98 -15.71 25.10
N PRO A 342 -15.71 -14.40 25.29
CA PRO A 342 -14.45 -13.92 25.85
C PRO A 342 -14.18 -14.43 27.28
N GLU A 343 -15.24 -14.68 28.03
CA GLU A 343 -15.20 -15.15 29.43
C GLU A 343 -15.08 -16.69 29.58
N ASP A 344 -14.99 -17.43 28.48
CA ASP A 344 -14.89 -18.89 28.48
C ASP A 344 -13.48 -19.38 28.87
N GLY A 345 -13.19 -19.36 30.16
CA GLY A 345 -12.00 -19.90 30.78
C GLY A 345 -10.77 -18.99 30.72
N ALA A 346 -9.66 -19.51 31.23
CA ALA A 346 -8.35 -18.85 31.11
C ALA A 346 -7.66 -19.23 29.80
N VAL A 347 -6.75 -18.37 29.33
CA VAL A 347 -5.93 -18.64 28.15
C VAL A 347 -5.00 -19.82 28.43
N ASP A 348 -5.02 -20.81 27.55
CA ASP A 348 -4.04 -21.90 27.54
C ASP A 348 -2.77 -21.44 26.79
N GLU A 349 -1.75 -21.06 27.57
CA GLU A 349 -0.50 -20.52 27.05
C GLU A 349 0.28 -21.54 26.18
N ALA A 350 0.14 -22.84 26.42
CA ALA A 350 0.79 -23.87 25.64
C ALA A 350 0.19 -23.95 24.23
N VAL A 351 -1.15 -23.93 24.14
CA VAL A 351 -1.87 -23.92 22.86
C VAL A 351 -1.62 -22.60 22.15
N LEU A 352 -1.68 -21.46 22.83
CA LEU A 352 -1.35 -20.15 22.25
C LEU A 352 0.04 -20.17 21.61
N LYS A 353 1.05 -20.67 22.35
CA LYS A 353 2.41 -20.76 21.85
C LYS A 353 2.50 -21.67 20.62
N GLU A 354 1.87 -22.84 20.62
CA GLU A 354 1.86 -23.76 19.49
C GLU A 354 1.33 -23.08 18.22
N TYR A 355 0.23 -22.33 18.31
CA TYR A 355 -0.35 -21.64 17.18
C TYR A 355 0.51 -20.46 16.71
N LYS A 356 1.14 -19.73 17.63
CA LYS A 356 2.10 -18.66 17.28
C LYS A 356 3.30 -19.23 16.53
N ASP A 357 3.88 -20.35 16.99
CA ASP A 357 5.02 -21.00 16.34
C ASP A 357 4.65 -21.47 14.91
N LYS A 358 3.45 -22.03 14.72
CA LYS A 358 2.93 -22.42 13.40
C LYS A 358 2.75 -21.20 12.48
N PHE A 359 2.20 -20.11 13.00
CA PHE A 359 1.99 -18.87 12.25
C PHE A 359 3.33 -18.28 11.79
N LEU A 360 4.33 -18.20 12.70
CA LEU A 360 5.68 -17.77 12.40
C LEU A 360 6.31 -18.62 11.29
N GLN A 361 6.13 -19.95 11.35
CA GLN A 361 6.65 -20.86 10.33
C GLN A 361 5.98 -20.64 8.97
N GLN A 362 4.66 -20.46 8.95
CA GLN A 362 3.87 -20.30 7.72
C GLN A 362 4.17 -18.97 7.02
N LEU A 363 4.12 -17.85 7.75
CA LEU A 363 4.45 -16.55 7.19
C LEU A 363 5.95 -16.39 6.93
N GLY A 364 6.80 -16.95 7.79
CA GLY A 364 8.25 -16.93 7.64
C GLY A 364 8.78 -17.68 6.41
N ASN A 365 7.92 -18.38 5.69
CA ASN A 365 8.21 -19.03 4.42
C ASN A 365 7.82 -18.13 3.24
N ASP A 366 8.59 -17.05 3.04
CA ASP A 366 8.42 -16.10 1.92
C ASP A 366 7.14 -15.26 2.04
N LEU A 367 6.85 -14.76 3.24
CA LEU A 367 5.69 -13.92 3.59
C LEU A 367 4.38 -14.48 2.99
N ASN A 368 4.10 -15.75 3.25
CA ASN A 368 2.93 -16.43 2.70
C ASN A 368 1.64 -16.02 3.42
N THR A 369 1.09 -14.86 3.07
CA THR A 369 -0.10 -14.28 3.68
C THR A 369 -1.35 -15.14 3.50
N SER A 370 -1.46 -15.90 2.42
CA SER A 370 -2.58 -16.83 2.22
C SER A 370 -2.60 -17.95 3.26
N MET A 371 -1.42 -18.41 3.70
CA MET A 371 -1.31 -19.33 4.83
C MET A 371 -1.62 -18.63 6.17
N GLY A 372 -1.26 -17.36 6.31
CA GLY A 372 -1.67 -16.55 7.46
C GLY A 372 -3.18 -16.42 7.59
N VAL A 373 -3.88 -16.18 6.48
CA VAL A 373 -5.37 -16.20 6.45
C VAL A 373 -5.91 -17.58 6.79
N THR A 374 -5.28 -18.66 6.30
CA THR A 374 -5.67 -20.04 6.65
C THR A 374 -5.53 -20.27 8.15
N ALA A 375 -4.46 -19.77 8.78
CA ALA A 375 -4.22 -19.91 10.21
C ALA A 375 -5.34 -19.30 11.08
N LEU A 376 -6.02 -18.23 10.62
CA LEU A 376 -7.20 -17.66 11.31
C LEU A 376 -8.33 -18.68 11.40
N TYR A 377 -8.61 -19.41 10.31
CA TYR A 377 -9.65 -20.43 10.29
C TYR A 377 -9.25 -21.67 11.10
N ASP A 378 -7.97 -22.00 11.16
CA ASP A 378 -7.48 -23.09 11.98
C ASP A 378 -7.57 -22.73 13.48
N ALA A 379 -7.26 -21.49 13.86
CA ALA A 379 -7.46 -20.98 15.21
C ALA A 379 -8.93 -21.11 15.68
N LEU A 380 -9.89 -20.79 14.81
CA LEU A 380 -11.31 -20.94 15.10
C LEU A 380 -11.74 -22.41 15.33
N LYS A 381 -11.03 -23.37 14.72
CA LYS A 381 -11.28 -24.81 14.87
C LYS A 381 -10.45 -25.48 15.98
N ALA A 382 -9.59 -24.70 16.63
CA ALA A 382 -8.72 -25.23 17.68
C ALA A 382 -9.54 -25.91 18.79
N LYS A 383 -9.05 -27.06 19.28
CA LYS A 383 -9.68 -27.79 20.38
C LYS A 383 -9.26 -27.19 21.73
N THR A 384 -9.73 -25.99 21.99
CA THR A 384 -9.47 -25.23 23.22
C THR A 384 -10.66 -24.33 23.55
N ASN A 385 -10.64 -23.63 24.69
CA ASN A 385 -11.66 -22.68 25.07
C ASN A 385 -11.64 -21.42 24.19
N ASP A 386 -12.73 -20.66 24.22
CA ASP A 386 -12.88 -19.50 23.34
C ASP A 386 -11.94 -18.34 23.72
N ALA A 387 -11.59 -18.19 25.03
CA ALA A 387 -10.59 -17.21 25.47
C ALA A 387 -9.22 -17.45 24.79
N THR A 388 -8.78 -18.70 24.69
CA THR A 388 -7.53 -19.08 24.00
C THR A 388 -7.63 -18.82 22.50
N LYS A 389 -8.77 -19.15 21.85
CA LYS A 389 -8.96 -18.85 20.41
C LYS A 389 -8.89 -17.36 20.15
N LEU A 390 -9.51 -16.53 20.99
CA LEU A 390 -9.44 -15.07 20.88
C LEU A 390 -8.02 -14.56 21.04
N ALA A 391 -7.25 -15.08 21.99
CA ALA A 391 -5.84 -14.71 22.19
C ALA A 391 -4.97 -15.08 20.97
N ILE A 392 -5.22 -16.24 20.34
CA ILE A 392 -4.52 -16.64 19.09
C ILE A 392 -4.87 -15.66 17.96
N LEU A 393 -6.16 -15.35 17.76
CA LEU A 393 -6.62 -14.44 16.71
C LEU A 393 -6.07 -13.02 16.90
N ASP A 394 -6.06 -12.51 18.13
CA ASP A 394 -5.45 -11.23 18.49
C ASP A 394 -3.96 -11.19 18.15
N SER A 395 -3.24 -12.26 18.50
CA SER A 395 -1.82 -12.39 18.18
C SER A 395 -1.56 -12.35 16.66
N PHE A 396 -2.36 -13.04 15.86
CA PHE A 396 -2.20 -13.05 14.40
C PHE A 396 -2.58 -11.72 13.76
N ASP A 397 -3.55 -11.03 14.35
CA ASP A 397 -4.04 -9.74 13.84
C ASP A 397 -3.02 -8.61 14.06
N GLN A 398 -2.04 -8.77 14.97
CA GLN A 398 -0.89 -7.86 15.06
C GLN A 398 -0.10 -7.78 13.75
N VAL A 399 -0.12 -8.83 12.93
CA VAL A 399 0.53 -8.89 11.63
C VAL A 399 -0.46 -8.64 10.50
N LEU A 400 -1.61 -9.32 10.52
CA LEU A 400 -2.60 -9.24 9.42
C LEU A 400 -3.39 -7.93 9.43
N SER A 401 -3.58 -7.33 10.61
CA SER A 401 -4.22 -6.01 10.83
C SER A 401 -5.58 -5.85 10.16
N LEU A 402 -6.45 -6.82 10.45
CA LEU A 402 -7.81 -6.89 9.96
C LEU A 402 -8.85 -6.37 10.97
N SER A 403 -8.41 -5.83 12.11
CA SER A 403 -9.27 -5.37 13.24
C SER A 403 -10.27 -6.45 13.69
N LEU A 404 -9.82 -7.70 13.77
CA LEU A 404 -10.68 -8.87 13.96
C LEU A 404 -11.48 -8.80 15.26
N LEU A 405 -10.81 -8.53 16.38
CA LEU A 405 -11.44 -8.52 17.71
C LEU A 405 -12.29 -7.28 17.91
N GLU A 406 -11.83 -6.13 17.43
CA GLU A 406 -12.56 -4.86 17.50
C GLU A 406 -13.90 -4.95 16.75
N LYS A 407 -13.85 -5.40 15.47
CA LYS A 407 -15.06 -5.56 14.66
C LYS A 407 -15.99 -6.65 15.21
N ALA A 408 -15.44 -7.74 15.73
CA ALA A 408 -16.22 -8.79 16.36
C ALA A 408 -16.91 -8.29 17.65
N ALA A 409 -16.24 -7.46 18.45
CA ALA A 409 -16.84 -6.83 19.62
C ALA A 409 -17.98 -5.88 19.23
N ALA A 410 -17.75 -5.00 18.25
CA ALA A 410 -18.77 -4.11 17.72
C ALA A 410 -20.01 -4.87 17.21
N LEU A 411 -19.80 -5.99 16.51
CA LEU A 411 -20.89 -6.85 16.04
C LEU A 411 -21.63 -7.52 17.20
N ARG A 412 -20.93 -8.00 18.25
CA ARG A 412 -21.58 -8.55 19.47
C ARG A 412 -22.47 -7.52 20.13
N ASP A 413 -21.96 -6.29 20.31
CA ASP A 413 -22.71 -5.20 20.92
C ASP A 413 -23.95 -4.81 20.12
N ALA A 414 -23.83 -4.74 18.80
CA ALA A 414 -24.95 -4.49 17.90
C ALA A 414 -26.03 -5.60 18.03
N ASN A 415 -25.60 -6.87 18.02
CA ASN A 415 -26.51 -8.01 18.19
C ASN A 415 -27.18 -8.02 19.57
N ALA A 416 -26.47 -7.70 20.64
CA ALA A 416 -27.02 -7.63 21.99
C ALA A 416 -28.05 -6.50 22.09
N LYS A 417 -27.80 -5.33 21.53
CA LYS A 417 -28.77 -4.22 21.47
C LYS A 417 -30.02 -4.62 20.68
N ALA A 418 -29.87 -5.27 19.54
CA ALA A 418 -30.99 -5.75 18.73
C ALA A 418 -31.82 -6.80 19.48
N GLN A 419 -31.19 -7.74 20.20
CA GLN A 419 -31.88 -8.73 21.04
C GLN A 419 -32.60 -8.08 22.20
N SER A 420 -32.00 -7.10 22.91
CA SER A 420 -32.63 -6.37 23.98
C SER A 420 -33.83 -5.58 23.50
N ALA A 421 -33.75 -4.91 22.37
CA ALA A 421 -34.85 -4.19 21.74
C ALA A 421 -36.01 -5.15 21.40
N LYS A 422 -35.68 -6.33 20.87
CA LYS A 422 -36.66 -7.37 20.57
C LYS A 422 -37.33 -7.96 21.83
N ALA A 423 -36.54 -8.20 22.89
CA ALA A 423 -37.04 -8.69 24.19
C ALA A 423 -37.95 -7.66 24.91
N ALA A 424 -37.69 -6.37 24.72
CA ALA A 424 -38.52 -5.28 25.21
C ALA A 424 -39.82 -5.07 24.40
N GLY A 425 -40.12 -5.93 23.43
CA GLY A 425 -41.26 -5.77 22.53
C GLY A 425 -41.10 -4.61 21.54
N GLY A 426 -39.87 -4.15 21.37
CA GLY A 426 -39.55 -3.05 20.45
C GLY A 426 -39.41 -3.51 19.00
N TYR A 427 -39.70 -2.58 18.12
CA TYR A 427 -39.51 -2.74 16.68
C TYR A 427 -38.01 -2.74 16.36
N THR A 428 -37.54 -3.76 15.63
CA THR A 428 -36.13 -3.92 15.29
C THR A 428 -35.88 -3.51 13.86
N VAL A 429 -34.92 -2.62 13.66
CA VAL A 429 -34.42 -2.27 12.31
C VAL A 429 -33.12 -3.02 12.07
N THR A 430 -33.02 -3.72 10.94
CA THR A 430 -31.81 -4.40 10.51
C THR A 430 -31.47 -3.95 9.07
N GLY A 431 -30.25 -3.54 8.82
CA GLY A 431 -29.79 -3.07 7.52
C GLY A 431 -28.29 -3.15 7.37
N GLU A 432 -27.76 -2.48 6.38
CA GLU A 432 -26.32 -2.49 6.02
C GLU A 432 -25.44 -1.61 6.93
N GLY A 433 -25.95 -1.24 8.11
CA GLY A 433 -25.15 -0.57 9.15
C GLY A 433 -25.10 0.95 9.03
N ASP A 434 -26.07 1.59 8.35
CA ASP A 434 -26.21 3.05 8.28
C ASP A 434 -27.18 3.56 9.37
N PRO A 435 -26.68 4.20 10.46
CA PRO A 435 -27.54 4.66 11.57
C PRO A 435 -28.56 5.73 11.17
N ALA A 436 -28.30 6.49 10.10
CA ALA A 436 -29.22 7.51 9.63
C ALA A 436 -30.44 6.86 8.93
N ILE A 437 -30.20 5.81 8.15
CA ILE A 437 -31.28 5.03 7.53
C ILE A 437 -32.06 4.25 8.57
N ASP A 438 -31.37 3.63 9.54
CA ASP A 438 -32.03 2.94 10.66
C ASP A 438 -32.98 3.88 11.42
N ALA A 439 -32.53 5.12 11.67
CA ALA A 439 -33.36 6.14 12.33
C ALA A 439 -34.60 6.51 11.50
N LEU A 440 -34.47 6.66 10.18
CA LEU A 440 -35.60 6.95 9.30
C LEU A 440 -36.61 5.79 9.24
N VAL A 441 -36.12 4.54 9.18
CA VAL A 441 -36.97 3.34 9.21
C VAL A 441 -37.70 3.27 10.55
N MET A 442 -37.05 3.62 11.66
CA MET A 442 -37.67 3.68 12.97
C MET A 442 -38.72 4.81 13.04
N GLN A 443 -38.45 6.00 12.51
CA GLN A 443 -39.43 7.10 12.44
C GLN A 443 -40.66 6.70 11.63
N ARG A 444 -40.46 5.98 10.52
CA ARG A 444 -41.58 5.42 9.73
C ARG A 444 -42.46 4.49 10.59
N TYR A 445 -41.85 3.61 11.38
CA TYR A 445 -42.60 2.72 12.29
C TYR A 445 -43.38 3.50 13.35
N GLU A 446 -42.75 4.50 13.98
CA GLU A 446 -43.44 5.32 14.98
C GLU A 446 -44.63 6.11 14.36
N ALA A 447 -44.46 6.60 13.11
CA ALA A 447 -45.54 7.22 12.38
C ALA A 447 -46.70 6.24 12.09
N GLN A 448 -46.38 4.99 11.70
CA GLN A 448 -47.40 3.93 11.50
C GLN A 448 -48.12 3.61 12.80
N LYS A 449 -47.38 3.48 13.89
CA LYS A 449 -47.95 3.22 15.24
C LYS A 449 -48.86 4.33 15.72
N ALA A 450 -48.50 5.57 15.40
CA ALA A 450 -49.32 6.77 15.66
C ALA A 450 -50.50 6.93 14.68
N LYS A 451 -50.70 6.02 13.74
CA LYS A 451 -51.67 6.09 12.63
C LYS A 451 -51.48 7.31 11.71
N ASN A 452 -50.28 7.88 11.67
CA ASN A 452 -49.91 8.94 10.74
C ASN A 452 -49.35 8.30 9.46
N PHE A 453 -50.25 7.75 8.65
CA PHE A 453 -49.87 7.03 7.44
C PHE A 453 -49.24 7.92 6.38
N ALA A 454 -49.66 9.20 6.32
CA ALA A 454 -49.09 10.18 5.38
C ALA A 454 -47.59 10.39 5.62
N GLU A 455 -47.16 10.51 6.87
CA GLU A 455 -45.73 10.64 7.23
C GLU A 455 -44.97 9.34 6.99
N ALA A 456 -45.56 8.20 7.32
CA ALA A 456 -44.95 6.90 7.05
C ALA A 456 -44.70 6.64 5.57
N ASP A 457 -45.63 7.03 4.71
CA ASP A 457 -45.50 6.94 3.26
C ASP A 457 -44.47 7.92 2.70
N ARG A 458 -44.42 9.15 3.24
CA ARG A 458 -43.42 10.16 2.87
C ARG A 458 -41.99 9.62 3.14
N ILE A 459 -41.74 9.05 4.32
CA ILE A 459 -40.43 8.50 4.70
C ILE A 459 -40.10 7.29 3.81
N ARG A 460 -41.06 6.41 3.51
CA ARG A 460 -40.85 5.30 2.60
C ARG A 460 -40.43 5.77 1.20
N ASP A 461 -41.09 6.74 0.67
CA ASP A 461 -40.85 7.26 -0.68
C ASP A 461 -39.50 8.02 -0.72
N GLU A 462 -39.12 8.73 0.34
CA GLU A 462 -37.80 9.34 0.51
C GLU A 462 -36.69 8.31 0.49
N LEU A 463 -36.81 7.22 1.26
CA LEU A 463 -35.83 6.13 1.28
C LEU A 463 -35.75 5.40 -0.06
N LYS A 464 -36.90 5.19 -0.71
CA LYS A 464 -36.94 4.60 -2.05
C LYS A 464 -36.25 5.50 -3.10
N ALA A 465 -36.39 6.83 -3.00
CA ALA A 465 -35.68 7.77 -3.88
C ALA A 465 -34.17 7.75 -3.68
N GLN A 466 -33.69 7.31 -2.50
CA GLN A 466 -32.28 7.10 -2.18
C GLN A 466 -31.79 5.68 -2.54
N GLY A 467 -32.58 4.89 -3.26
CA GLY A 467 -32.22 3.52 -3.64
C GLY A 467 -32.28 2.53 -2.47
N ILE A 468 -33.14 2.76 -1.47
CA ILE A 468 -33.28 1.90 -0.30
C ILE A 468 -34.61 1.15 -0.37
N GLU A 469 -34.52 -0.15 -0.34
CA GLU A 469 -35.66 -1.05 -0.27
C GLU A 469 -35.89 -1.52 1.18
N ILE A 470 -37.10 -1.29 1.72
CA ILE A 470 -37.51 -1.70 3.05
C ILE A 470 -38.41 -2.91 2.96
N THR A 471 -38.15 -3.90 3.79
CA THR A 471 -39.00 -5.10 3.96
C THR A 471 -39.49 -5.14 5.42
N ASP A 472 -40.80 -4.95 5.61
CA ASP A 472 -41.42 -5.07 6.94
C ASP A 472 -41.55 -6.53 7.37
N THR A 473 -41.26 -6.79 8.66
CA THR A 473 -41.45 -8.10 9.30
C THR A 473 -42.40 -7.96 10.47
N LYS A 474 -42.84 -9.06 11.07
CA LYS A 474 -43.75 -9.05 12.21
C LYS A 474 -43.22 -8.25 13.41
N ASP A 475 -41.91 -8.26 13.61
CA ASP A 475 -41.23 -7.70 14.78
C ASP A 475 -40.21 -6.61 14.43
N GLY A 476 -40.23 -6.08 13.20
CA GLY A 476 -39.25 -5.08 12.76
C GLY A 476 -39.31 -4.77 11.27
N ALA A 477 -38.24 -4.17 10.74
CA ALA A 477 -37.99 -4.02 9.32
C ALA A 477 -36.54 -4.33 8.99
N SER A 478 -36.29 -4.82 7.78
CA SER A 478 -34.97 -4.87 7.18
C SER A 478 -34.91 -3.92 5.99
N TRP A 479 -33.75 -3.36 5.74
CA TRP A 479 -33.51 -2.53 4.57
C TRP A 479 -32.21 -2.91 3.86
N LYS A 480 -32.15 -2.66 2.56
CA LYS A 480 -30.96 -2.85 1.71
C LYS A 480 -30.88 -1.75 0.68
N ARG A 481 -29.70 -1.44 0.20
CA ARG A 481 -29.50 -0.59 -0.98
C ARG A 481 -29.71 -1.38 -2.26
N VAL A 482 -30.43 -0.80 -3.25
CA VAL A 482 -30.80 -1.45 -4.52
C VAL A 482 -30.09 -0.74 -5.69
#